data_7cd00cd77c73b1212bbe12bce6f6bd69
#
_entry.id   7cd00cd77c73b1212bbe12bce6f6bd69
#
_cell.length_a   1.000
_cell.length_b   1.000
_cell.length_c   1.000
_cell.angle_alpha   90.00
_cell.angle_beta   90.00
_cell.angle_gamma   90.00
#
_symmetry.space_group_name_H-M   'P 1'
#
loop_
_entity.id
_entity.type
_entity.pdbx_description
1 polymer ?
#
loop_
_entity_poly.entity_id
_entity_poly.type
_entity_poly.pdbx_seq_one_letter_code
_entity_poly.pdbx_strand_id
1 'polypeptide(L)'
;IELRVDANGAFSPKDALEKLKRLSEYQLHSIEQPIRAGQWEEMAKLCECSPFPIALDEELIGINNREEEIKLLETIHPQYIILKPSLHGGIGGSEEWIELAAERGIGSWVTSALESNIGLNAIAQWTATLIPTLPQGLGTGMLFTDNIDYPLHIEGDCLWYDPNVQEPDILNWIKQ
;
A
#
# COMPACT_ATOMS: atom_id res chain seq x y z
N ILE A 1 -14.32 5.53 12.39
CA ILE A 1 -13.14 4.65 12.19
C ILE A 1 -13.30 3.96 10.85
N GLU A 2 -12.30 4.06 9.99
CA GLU A 2 -12.24 3.30 8.76
C GLU A 2 -11.55 1.95 9.02
N LEU A 3 -12.19 0.85 8.61
CA LEU A 3 -11.67 -0.48 8.84
C LEU A 3 -11.29 -1.13 7.49
N ARG A 4 -10.03 -1.47 7.33
CA ARG A 4 -9.48 -2.23 6.21
C ARG A 4 -8.99 -3.59 6.72
N VAL A 5 -9.10 -4.61 5.90
CA VAL A 5 -8.58 -5.96 6.21
C VAL A 5 -7.67 -6.43 5.08
N ASP A 6 -6.68 -7.22 5.44
CA ASP A 6 -5.75 -7.82 4.49
C ASP A 6 -5.90 -9.34 4.54
N ALA A 7 -6.05 -9.95 3.38
CA ALA A 7 -6.16 -11.39 3.23
C ALA A 7 -4.84 -12.03 2.74
N ASN A 8 -3.86 -11.25 2.29
CA ASN A 8 -2.56 -11.74 1.77
C ASN A 8 -2.72 -12.94 0.81
N GLY A 9 -3.70 -12.90 -0.07
CA GLY A 9 -3.97 -13.96 -1.03
C GLY A 9 -4.46 -15.29 -0.45
N ALA A 10 -4.97 -15.29 0.78
CA ALA A 10 -5.31 -16.53 1.51
C ALA A 10 -6.59 -17.22 1.03
N PHE A 11 -7.45 -16.54 0.28
CA PHE A 11 -8.69 -17.18 -0.17
C PHE A 11 -8.47 -17.94 -1.48
N SER A 12 -9.17 -19.09 -1.62
CA SER A 12 -9.26 -19.71 -2.94
C SER A 12 -10.23 -18.91 -3.83
N PRO A 13 -10.02 -18.80 -5.16
CA PRO A 13 -10.98 -18.12 -6.04
C PRO A 13 -12.40 -18.64 -5.91
N LYS A 14 -12.54 -19.95 -5.67
CA LYS A 14 -13.85 -20.60 -5.53
C LYS A 14 -14.64 -20.09 -4.32
N ASP A 15 -13.97 -19.82 -3.19
CA ASP A 15 -14.62 -19.48 -1.93
C ASP A 15 -14.56 -17.98 -1.63
N ALA A 16 -13.75 -17.23 -2.38
CA ALA A 16 -13.45 -15.83 -2.09
C ALA A 16 -14.73 -14.98 -2.04
N LEU A 17 -15.59 -15.06 -3.05
CA LEU A 17 -16.80 -14.24 -3.10
C LEU A 17 -17.76 -14.52 -1.93
N GLU A 18 -17.87 -15.77 -1.48
CA GLU A 18 -18.70 -16.10 -0.32
C GLU A 18 -18.12 -15.50 0.97
N LYS A 19 -16.79 -15.57 1.13
CA LYS A 19 -16.12 -14.94 2.27
C LYS A 19 -16.28 -13.41 2.25
N LEU A 20 -16.16 -12.76 1.08
CA LEU A 20 -16.40 -11.34 0.93
C LEU A 20 -17.83 -10.95 1.33
N LYS A 21 -18.85 -11.72 0.90
CA LYS A 21 -20.24 -11.50 1.31
C LYS A 21 -20.43 -11.57 2.83
N ARG A 22 -19.78 -12.49 3.50
CA ARG A 22 -19.82 -12.56 4.97
C ARG A 22 -19.10 -11.40 5.63
N LEU A 23 -17.95 -10.99 5.09
CA LEU A 23 -17.17 -9.86 5.60
C LEU A 23 -17.90 -8.52 5.38
N SER A 24 -18.77 -8.39 4.40
CA SER A 24 -19.52 -7.15 4.15
C SER A 24 -20.43 -6.74 5.30
N GLU A 25 -20.80 -7.66 6.19
CA GLU A 25 -21.58 -7.36 7.40
C GLU A 25 -20.84 -6.41 8.38
N TYR A 26 -19.51 -6.31 8.26
CA TYR A 26 -18.66 -5.48 9.15
C TYR A 26 -18.40 -4.07 8.62
N GLN A 27 -19.04 -3.65 7.51
CA GLN A 27 -18.89 -2.31 6.92
C GLN A 27 -17.43 -1.93 6.63
N LEU A 28 -16.67 -2.88 6.08
CA LEU A 28 -15.28 -2.66 5.71
C LEU A 28 -15.16 -1.62 4.60
N HIS A 29 -14.13 -0.76 4.68
CA HIS A 29 -13.77 0.12 3.58
C HIS A 29 -13.27 -0.69 2.38
N SER A 30 -12.36 -1.62 2.62
CA SER A 30 -11.76 -2.45 1.58
C SER A 30 -11.15 -3.73 2.13
N ILE A 31 -10.90 -4.68 1.23
CA ILE A 31 -10.05 -5.84 1.48
C ILE A 31 -8.83 -5.81 0.56
N GLU A 32 -7.66 -6.04 1.12
CA GLU A 32 -6.40 -6.18 0.43
C GLU A 32 -6.20 -7.62 -0.03
N GLN A 33 -5.80 -7.81 -1.30
CA GLN A 33 -5.38 -9.03 -1.96
C GLN A 33 -6.15 -10.29 -1.51
N PRO A 34 -7.44 -10.43 -1.84
CA PRO A 34 -8.27 -11.54 -1.36
C PRO A 34 -7.80 -12.92 -1.85
N ILE A 35 -7.33 -13.02 -3.10
CA ILE A 35 -6.77 -14.25 -3.68
C ILE A 35 -5.31 -14.05 -4.07
N ARG A 36 -4.57 -15.14 -4.24
CA ARG A 36 -3.14 -15.10 -4.58
C ARG A 36 -2.91 -14.40 -5.91
N ALA A 37 -1.86 -13.56 -5.98
CA ALA A 37 -1.43 -12.84 -7.15
C ALA A 37 -1.19 -13.76 -8.37
N GLY A 38 -1.31 -13.20 -9.59
CA GLY A 38 -1.16 -13.90 -10.86
C GLY A 38 -2.43 -14.57 -11.38
N GLN A 39 -3.59 -14.33 -10.75
CA GLN A 39 -4.89 -14.88 -11.16
C GLN A 39 -5.82 -13.75 -11.63
N TRP A 40 -5.39 -13.00 -12.64
CA TRP A 40 -6.02 -11.75 -13.05
C TRP A 40 -7.49 -11.89 -13.43
N GLU A 41 -7.86 -12.94 -14.18
CA GLU A 41 -9.24 -13.15 -14.58
C GLU A 41 -10.15 -13.47 -13.39
N GLU A 42 -9.64 -14.19 -12.39
CA GLU A 42 -10.40 -14.49 -11.18
C GLU A 42 -10.50 -13.27 -10.27
N MET A 43 -9.43 -12.48 -10.17
CA MET A 43 -9.42 -11.23 -9.43
C MET A 43 -10.37 -10.21 -10.07
N ALA A 44 -10.40 -10.10 -11.40
CA ALA A 44 -11.32 -9.25 -12.14
C ALA A 44 -12.79 -9.57 -11.83
N LYS A 45 -13.16 -10.85 -11.84
CA LYS A 45 -14.51 -11.30 -11.44
C LYS A 45 -14.84 -10.92 -10.00
N LEU A 46 -13.86 -11.01 -9.10
CA LEU A 46 -14.05 -10.60 -7.71
C LEU A 46 -14.23 -9.08 -7.60
N CYS A 47 -13.43 -8.28 -8.30
CA CYS A 47 -13.56 -6.83 -8.32
C CYS A 47 -14.92 -6.37 -8.84
N GLU A 48 -15.48 -7.08 -9.85
CA GLU A 48 -16.81 -6.80 -10.40
C GLU A 48 -17.93 -7.17 -9.43
N CYS A 49 -17.81 -8.32 -8.73
CA CYS A 49 -18.90 -8.91 -7.93
C CYS A 49 -18.80 -8.66 -6.42
N SER A 50 -17.70 -8.11 -5.94
CA SER A 50 -17.48 -7.88 -4.50
C SER A 50 -18.49 -6.88 -3.94
N PRO A 51 -19.05 -7.14 -2.74
CA PRO A 51 -19.97 -6.22 -2.08
C PRO A 51 -19.28 -4.96 -1.49
N PHE A 52 -17.95 -4.90 -1.47
CA PHE A 52 -17.14 -3.77 -1.03
C PHE A 52 -15.80 -3.76 -1.75
N PRO A 53 -15.07 -2.63 -1.74
CA PRO A 53 -13.87 -2.43 -2.55
C PRO A 53 -12.75 -3.45 -2.30
N ILE A 54 -12.04 -3.82 -3.38
CA ILE A 54 -10.82 -4.61 -3.37
C ILE A 54 -9.63 -3.70 -3.66
N ALA A 55 -8.55 -3.89 -2.90
CA ALA A 55 -7.26 -3.25 -3.11
C ALA A 55 -6.22 -4.30 -3.52
N LEU A 56 -5.41 -3.99 -4.53
CA LEU A 56 -4.31 -4.86 -4.95
C LEU A 56 -3.00 -4.45 -4.28
N ASP A 57 -2.26 -5.40 -3.78
CA ASP A 57 -0.91 -5.25 -3.23
C ASP A 57 0.08 -6.17 -3.97
N GLU A 58 0.12 -7.44 -3.61
CA GLU A 58 1.08 -8.41 -4.18
C GLU A 58 0.93 -8.58 -5.69
N GLU A 59 -0.20 -8.21 -6.27
CA GLU A 59 -0.42 -8.25 -7.71
C GLU A 59 0.51 -7.31 -8.48
N LEU A 60 0.92 -6.19 -7.84
CA LEU A 60 1.76 -5.17 -8.47
C LEU A 60 3.24 -5.53 -8.41
N ILE A 61 3.64 -6.42 -7.49
CA ILE A 61 5.05 -6.76 -7.24
C ILE A 61 5.66 -7.45 -8.45
N GLY A 62 6.76 -6.89 -8.96
CA GLY A 62 7.47 -7.44 -10.12
C GLY A 62 6.97 -6.94 -11.47
N ILE A 63 5.91 -6.15 -11.51
CA ILE A 63 5.49 -5.42 -12.71
C ILE A 63 6.31 -4.13 -12.77
N ASN A 64 7.18 -4.01 -13.78
CA ASN A 64 8.17 -2.94 -13.84
C ASN A 64 8.19 -2.22 -15.20
N ASN A 65 7.12 -2.31 -15.96
CA ASN A 65 6.99 -1.60 -17.22
C ASN A 65 5.55 -1.11 -17.42
N ARG A 66 5.43 0.07 -17.99
CA ARG A 66 4.17 0.80 -18.18
C ARG A 66 3.12 -0.01 -18.94
N GLU A 67 3.49 -0.80 -19.93
CA GLU A 67 2.55 -1.58 -20.73
C GLU A 67 1.89 -2.69 -19.90
N GLU A 68 2.67 -3.37 -19.05
CA GLU A 68 2.16 -4.40 -18.14
C GLU A 68 1.33 -3.79 -17.01
N GLU A 69 1.72 -2.63 -16.48
CA GLU A 69 0.95 -1.88 -15.47
C GLU A 69 -0.43 -1.51 -16.00
N ILE A 70 -0.48 -0.92 -17.19
CA ILE A 70 -1.74 -0.60 -17.90
C ILE A 70 -2.59 -1.87 -18.08
N LYS A 71 -1.97 -2.93 -18.61
CA LYS A 71 -2.67 -4.19 -18.87
C LYS A 71 -3.26 -4.80 -17.60
N LEU A 72 -2.52 -4.76 -16.48
CA LEU A 72 -2.99 -5.23 -15.17
C LEU A 72 -4.23 -4.44 -14.73
N LEU A 73 -4.13 -3.12 -14.70
CA LEU A 73 -5.23 -2.25 -14.25
C LEU A 73 -6.47 -2.41 -15.13
N GLU A 74 -6.28 -2.51 -16.45
CA GLU A 74 -7.37 -2.68 -17.42
C GLU A 74 -7.96 -4.09 -17.45
N THR A 75 -7.23 -5.09 -16.99
CA THR A 75 -7.75 -6.46 -16.89
C THR A 75 -8.55 -6.65 -15.60
N ILE A 76 -8.01 -6.18 -14.48
CA ILE A 76 -8.57 -6.47 -13.15
C ILE A 76 -9.62 -5.44 -12.74
N HIS A 77 -9.46 -4.18 -13.10
CA HIS A 77 -10.31 -3.06 -12.68
C HIS A 77 -10.54 -3.01 -11.15
N PRO A 78 -9.47 -2.98 -10.33
CA PRO A 78 -9.62 -2.90 -8.89
C PRO A 78 -10.18 -1.53 -8.48
N GLN A 79 -10.71 -1.41 -7.27
CA GLN A 79 -11.12 -0.11 -6.74
C GLN A 79 -9.96 0.67 -6.15
N TYR A 80 -8.94 -0.04 -5.65
CA TYR A 80 -7.72 0.55 -5.09
C TYR A 80 -6.48 -0.24 -5.44
N ILE A 81 -5.33 0.45 -5.39
CA ILE A 81 -3.99 -0.16 -5.38
C ILE A 81 -3.22 0.32 -4.15
N ILE A 82 -2.32 -0.53 -3.66
CA ILE A 82 -1.47 -0.26 -2.50
C ILE A 82 -0.03 -0.15 -2.98
N LEU A 83 0.62 0.93 -2.60
CA LEU A 83 1.96 1.25 -3.10
C LEU A 83 3.00 1.09 -2.01
N LYS A 84 4.00 0.27 -2.30
CA LYS A 84 5.19 0.06 -1.49
C LYS A 84 6.41 0.52 -2.30
N PRO A 85 6.87 1.77 -2.15
CA PRO A 85 7.93 2.32 -3.03
C PRO A 85 9.15 1.42 -3.15
N SER A 86 9.54 0.73 -2.08
CA SER A 86 10.67 -0.22 -2.11
C SER A 86 10.47 -1.41 -3.05
N LEU A 87 9.23 -1.70 -3.48
CA LEU A 87 8.87 -2.85 -4.33
C LEU A 87 8.39 -2.44 -5.73
N HIS A 88 8.06 -1.15 -5.94
CA HIS A 88 7.42 -0.64 -7.14
C HIS A 88 8.30 0.38 -7.89
N GLY A 89 9.60 0.13 -7.98
CA GLY A 89 10.51 1.01 -8.72
C GLY A 89 10.86 2.34 -8.02
N GLY A 90 10.76 2.37 -6.67
CA GLY A 90 11.03 3.56 -5.88
C GLY A 90 9.89 4.58 -5.94
N ILE A 91 10.20 5.82 -5.61
CA ILE A 91 9.25 6.95 -5.67
C ILE A 91 8.74 7.13 -7.10
N GLY A 92 9.63 7.16 -8.09
CA GLY A 92 9.26 7.39 -9.49
C GLY A 92 8.31 6.31 -10.04
N GLY A 93 8.58 5.03 -9.77
CA GLY A 93 7.67 3.95 -10.16
C GLY A 93 6.33 4.02 -9.44
N SER A 94 6.33 4.39 -8.15
CA SER A 94 5.08 4.60 -7.43
C SER A 94 4.27 5.77 -7.97
N GLU A 95 4.90 6.85 -8.40
CA GLU A 95 4.23 7.99 -9.06
C GLU A 95 3.61 7.57 -10.40
N GLU A 96 4.29 6.73 -11.17
CA GLU A 96 3.74 6.17 -12.42
C GLU A 96 2.48 5.33 -12.14
N TRP A 97 2.51 4.46 -11.15
CA TRP A 97 1.33 3.70 -10.72
C TRP A 97 0.16 4.59 -10.27
N ILE A 98 0.44 5.68 -9.52
CA ILE A 98 -0.59 6.64 -9.09
C ILE A 98 -1.23 7.31 -10.30
N GLU A 99 -0.42 7.77 -11.27
CA GLU A 99 -0.92 8.40 -12.50
C GLU A 99 -1.83 7.46 -13.29
N LEU A 100 -1.36 6.25 -13.57
CA LEU A 100 -2.10 5.23 -14.32
C LEU A 100 -3.40 4.80 -13.64
N ALA A 101 -3.37 4.66 -12.31
CA ALA A 101 -4.55 4.35 -11.51
C ALA A 101 -5.57 5.49 -11.55
N ALA A 102 -5.11 6.73 -11.35
CA ALA A 102 -5.98 7.92 -11.35
C ALA A 102 -6.67 8.14 -12.71
N GLU A 103 -5.96 7.92 -13.84
CA GLU A 103 -6.53 7.97 -15.18
C GLU A 103 -7.71 6.99 -15.38
N ARG A 104 -7.74 5.92 -14.58
CA ARG A 104 -8.76 4.85 -14.63
C ARG A 104 -9.77 4.93 -13.49
N GLY A 105 -9.74 5.99 -12.69
CA GLY A 105 -10.62 6.18 -11.54
C GLY A 105 -10.34 5.21 -10.38
N ILE A 106 -9.14 4.62 -10.34
CA ILE A 106 -8.68 3.71 -9.29
C ILE A 106 -7.99 4.53 -8.20
N GLY A 107 -8.41 4.36 -6.94
CA GLY A 107 -7.78 5.00 -5.80
C GLY A 107 -6.45 4.35 -5.41
N SER A 108 -5.65 5.05 -4.62
CA SER A 108 -4.38 4.52 -4.12
C SER A 108 -4.06 5.00 -2.72
N TRP A 109 -3.27 4.22 -2.01
CA TRP A 109 -2.59 4.68 -0.79
C TRP A 109 -1.20 4.08 -0.69
N VAL A 110 -0.35 4.74 0.07
CA VAL A 110 1.04 4.32 0.31
C VAL A 110 1.14 3.55 1.60
N THR A 111 1.93 2.50 1.58
CA THR A 111 2.33 1.73 2.76
C THR A 111 3.82 1.41 2.71
N SER A 112 4.33 0.85 3.77
CA SER A 112 5.72 0.41 3.89
C SER A 112 5.84 -1.08 3.56
N ALA A 113 7.01 -1.46 3.04
CA ALA A 113 7.43 -2.86 2.89
C ALA A 113 8.32 -3.30 4.07
N LEU A 114 8.07 -2.79 5.28
CA LEU A 114 8.82 -3.03 6.50
C LEU A 114 10.26 -2.46 6.45
N GLU A 115 10.42 -1.30 5.84
CA GLU A 115 11.68 -0.56 5.87
C GLU A 115 12.05 -0.17 7.31
N SER A 116 13.36 0.04 7.55
CA SER A 116 13.82 0.76 8.74
C SER A 116 13.21 2.16 8.80
N ASN A 117 13.29 2.79 9.96
CA ASN A 117 12.80 4.17 10.10
C ASN A 117 13.52 5.20 9.19
N ILE A 118 14.69 4.88 8.67
CA ILE A 118 15.35 5.69 7.63
C ILE A 118 14.57 5.66 6.32
N GLY A 119 14.26 4.46 5.83
CA GLY A 119 13.48 4.28 4.60
C GLY A 119 12.05 4.78 4.78
N LEU A 120 11.44 4.50 5.93
CA LEU A 120 10.11 4.99 6.26
C LEU A 120 10.05 6.53 6.28
N ASN A 121 11.09 7.21 6.80
CA ASN A 121 11.14 8.67 6.78
C ASN A 121 11.10 9.23 5.34
N ALA A 122 11.85 8.64 4.42
CA ALA A 122 11.83 9.05 3.02
C ALA A 122 10.44 8.85 2.38
N ILE A 123 9.83 7.68 2.62
CA ILE A 123 8.48 7.36 2.13
C ILE A 123 7.45 8.32 2.71
N ALA A 124 7.51 8.60 4.01
CA ALA A 124 6.55 9.49 4.69
C ALA A 124 6.63 10.92 4.16
N GLN A 125 7.84 11.45 3.97
CA GLN A 125 8.03 12.80 3.41
C GLN A 125 7.50 12.89 1.98
N TRP A 126 7.80 11.91 1.13
CA TRP A 126 7.25 11.86 -0.22
C TRP A 126 5.71 11.73 -0.18
N THR A 127 5.17 10.82 0.63
CA THR A 127 3.71 10.65 0.75
C THR A 127 3.01 11.95 1.15
N ALA A 128 3.62 12.74 2.05
CA ALA A 128 3.07 14.04 2.44
C ALA A 128 2.96 15.02 1.26
N THR A 129 3.84 14.92 0.25
CA THR A 129 3.77 15.77 -0.96
C THR A 129 2.59 15.43 -1.86
N LEU A 130 2.05 14.22 -1.76
CA LEU A 130 0.88 13.77 -2.54
C LEU A 130 -0.44 14.35 -2.01
N ILE A 131 -0.43 14.99 -0.83
CA ILE A 131 -1.64 15.51 -0.16
C ILE A 131 -2.74 14.44 -0.08
N PRO A 132 -2.46 13.29 0.55
CA PRO A 132 -3.38 12.16 0.53
C PRO A 132 -4.68 12.47 1.27
N THR A 133 -5.81 12.02 0.71
CA THR A 133 -7.14 12.17 1.32
C THR A 133 -7.56 10.94 2.13
N LEU A 134 -6.86 9.82 1.95
CA LEU A 134 -7.09 8.57 2.66
C LEU A 134 -6.01 8.34 3.72
N PRO A 135 -6.31 7.62 4.82
CA PRO A 135 -5.28 7.14 5.74
C PRO A 135 -4.23 6.28 5.02
N GLN A 136 -2.97 6.48 5.38
CA GLN A 136 -1.82 5.78 4.77
C GLN A 136 -1.27 4.70 5.71
N GLY A 137 -0.60 3.67 5.18
CA GLY A 137 -0.08 2.54 5.96
C GLY A 137 1.37 2.71 6.43
N LEU A 138 1.70 3.81 7.11
CA LEU A 138 3.08 4.19 7.44
C LEU A 138 3.48 3.95 8.91
N GLY A 139 2.73 3.13 9.63
CA GLY A 139 2.99 2.85 11.06
C GLY A 139 4.05 1.79 11.34
N THR A 140 4.67 1.18 10.34
CA THR A 140 5.52 -0.01 10.48
C THR A 140 6.89 0.24 11.11
N GLY A 141 7.35 1.49 11.19
CA GLY A 141 8.62 1.83 11.84
C GLY A 141 8.70 1.46 13.33
N MET A 142 7.57 1.24 14.00
CA MET A 142 7.51 0.76 15.38
C MET A 142 7.82 -0.74 15.56
N LEU A 143 7.96 -1.49 14.49
CA LEU A 143 8.23 -2.94 14.54
C LEU A 143 9.68 -3.27 14.89
N PHE A 144 10.59 -2.31 14.78
CA PHE A 144 12.01 -2.50 15.03
C PHE A 144 12.43 -1.91 16.37
N THR A 145 13.31 -2.61 17.09
CA THR A 145 13.83 -2.18 18.40
C THR A 145 15.16 -1.41 18.30
N ASP A 146 15.79 -1.44 17.14
CA ASP A 146 17.08 -0.83 16.82
C ASP A 146 16.96 0.36 15.84
N ASN A 147 15.84 1.06 15.92
CA ASN A 147 15.63 2.28 15.16
C ASN A 147 16.62 3.36 15.58
N ILE A 148 17.02 4.18 14.60
CA ILE A 148 17.81 5.40 14.85
C ILE A 148 16.84 6.50 15.34
N ASP A 149 17.31 7.36 16.24
CA ASP A 149 16.54 8.54 16.64
C ASP A 149 16.34 9.48 15.44
N TYR A 150 15.10 9.60 15.01
CA TYR A 150 14.68 10.37 13.84
C TYR A 150 13.57 11.35 14.21
N PRO A 151 13.44 12.49 13.47
CA PRO A 151 12.30 13.41 13.65
C PRO A 151 10.94 12.76 13.50
N LEU A 152 10.87 11.63 12.80
CA LEU A 152 9.63 10.90 12.52
C LEU A 152 9.23 10.00 13.70
N HIS A 153 8.05 10.22 14.25
CA HIS A 153 7.52 9.41 15.35
C HIS A 153 6.00 9.23 15.25
N ILE A 154 5.47 8.24 15.96
CA ILE A 154 4.04 7.98 16.01
C ILE A 154 3.50 8.52 17.33
N GLU A 155 2.41 9.30 17.25
CA GLU A 155 1.64 9.75 18.38
C GLU A 155 0.15 9.49 18.11
N GLY A 156 -0.46 8.62 18.91
CA GLY A 156 -1.83 8.16 18.67
C GLY A 156 -1.94 7.35 17.37
N ASP A 157 -2.76 7.81 16.45
CA ASP A 157 -3.00 7.23 15.13
C ASP A 157 -2.30 8.00 13.99
N CYS A 158 -1.44 8.96 14.34
CA CYS A 158 -0.76 9.82 13.39
C CYS A 158 0.74 9.60 13.40
N LEU A 159 1.35 9.72 12.21
CA LEU A 159 2.78 9.80 12.02
C LEU A 159 3.17 11.27 11.96
N TRP A 160 4.03 11.69 12.88
CA TRP A 160 4.47 13.08 13.03
C TRP A 160 5.91 13.26 12.62
N TYR A 161 6.22 14.42 12.05
CA TYR A 161 7.58 14.88 11.81
C TYR A 161 7.86 16.11 12.67
N ASP A 162 8.84 16.02 13.60
CA ASP A 162 9.25 17.13 14.43
C ASP A 162 10.47 17.84 13.81
N PRO A 163 10.28 19.06 13.25
CA PRO A 163 11.38 19.80 12.60
C PRO A 163 12.44 20.31 13.60
N ASN A 164 12.20 20.22 14.91
CA ASN A 164 13.17 20.63 15.93
C ASN A 164 14.14 19.50 16.29
N VAL A 165 13.84 18.28 15.94
CA VAL A 165 14.74 17.13 16.11
C VAL A 165 15.74 17.12 14.96
N GLN A 166 17.04 17.11 15.28
CA GLN A 166 18.07 17.05 14.26
C GLN A 166 18.11 15.68 13.60
N GLU A 167 18.13 15.66 12.27
CA GLU A 167 18.34 14.42 11.53
C GLU A 167 19.72 13.84 11.82
N PRO A 168 19.85 12.53 12.07
CA PRO A 168 21.13 11.90 12.32
C PRO A 168 22.02 11.91 11.07
N ASP A 169 23.32 12.00 11.28
CA ASP A 169 24.30 11.79 10.20
C ASP A 169 24.42 10.29 9.88
N ILE A 170 23.54 9.85 8.98
CA ILE A 170 23.43 8.45 8.56
C ILE A 170 24.76 7.92 8.00
N LEU A 171 25.53 8.74 7.27
CA LEU A 171 26.80 8.32 6.68
C LEU A 171 27.85 7.99 7.75
N ASN A 172 27.86 8.72 8.86
CA ASN A 172 28.73 8.42 9.98
C ASN A 172 28.22 7.20 10.77
N TRP A 173 26.91 6.99 10.86
CA TRP A 173 26.32 5.83 11.52
C TRP A 173 26.63 4.51 10.78
N ILE A 174 26.53 4.49 9.44
CA ILE A 174 26.83 3.30 8.62
C ILE A 174 28.30 2.86 8.70
N LYS A 175 29.21 3.79 9.07
CA LYS A 175 30.65 3.50 9.16
C LYS A 175 31.10 2.92 10.50
N GLN A 176 30.21 2.81 11.47
CA GLN A 176 30.47 2.19 12.78
C GLN A 176 30.14 0.68 12.74
#